data_b81c5f2db73085fc0f9461e5d7183640
#
_entry.id   b81c5f2db73085fc0f9461e5d7183640
#
_cell.length_a   1.000
_cell.length_b   1.000
_cell.length_c   1.000
_cell.angle_alpha   90.00
_cell.angle_beta   90.00
_cell.angle_gamma   90.00
#
_symmetry.space_group_name_H-M   'P 1'
#
loop_
_entity.id
_entity.type
_entity.pdbx_description
1 polymer ?
#
loop_
_entity_poly.entity_id
_entity_poly.type
_entity_poly.pdbx_seq_one_letter_code
_entity_poly.pdbx_strand_id
1 'polypeptide(L)'
;MLELKNISFARDNKQILNNINLKIDSNKFTVITGPNGSGKSTLAKIIMGMETPDSGKIFFEGKDITKLPINERANLGIGFAFQQPVRFKGLTVKDLIEISSGNSIKMNEACNYLADVGLCAKEYINRQIDSKLSGGELKRIEIAMLIAKNSKLTIFDEPEAGIDLWSFNNLINVFEKMKSTSENTILAISHQERILNIADEIIILKDGEIVDKSNSSNLKNILSN
;
A
#
# COMPACT_ATOMS: atom_id res chain seq x y z
N MET A 1 -8.98 6.62 12.07
CA MET A 1 -7.83 6.82 11.19
C MET A 1 -8.22 7.31 9.80
N LEU A 2 -8.74 6.46 8.93
CA LEU A 2 -9.26 6.80 7.60
C LEU A 2 -10.76 6.51 7.53
N GLU A 3 -11.56 7.45 7.00
CA GLU A 3 -13.01 7.27 6.83
C GLU A 3 -13.45 7.78 5.45
N LEU A 4 -14.13 6.93 4.70
CA LEU A 4 -14.75 7.24 3.43
C LEU A 4 -16.27 7.26 3.62
N LYS A 5 -16.94 8.31 3.13
CA LYS A 5 -18.40 8.49 3.23
C LYS A 5 -18.99 8.70 1.86
N ASN A 6 -19.83 7.76 1.42
CA ASN A 6 -20.61 7.81 0.20
C ASN A 6 -19.74 8.08 -1.05
N ILE A 7 -18.55 7.48 -1.13
CA ILE A 7 -17.64 7.65 -2.26
C ILE A 7 -18.22 6.95 -3.48
N SER A 8 -18.44 7.72 -4.56
CA SER A 8 -18.78 7.19 -5.88
C SER A 8 -17.82 7.74 -6.93
N PHE A 9 -17.52 6.91 -7.93
CA PHE A 9 -16.62 7.27 -9.01
C PHE A 9 -16.98 6.52 -10.29
N ALA A 10 -17.09 7.27 -11.40
CA ALA A 10 -17.30 6.74 -12.72
C ALA A 10 -16.19 7.17 -13.68
N ARG A 11 -15.89 6.36 -14.69
CA ARG A 11 -14.97 6.67 -15.77
C ARG A 11 -15.55 6.13 -17.09
N ASP A 12 -15.49 6.92 -18.15
CA ASP A 12 -15.97 6.53 -19.47
C ASP A 12 -17.43 6.03 -19.45
N ASN A 13 -18.30 6.72 -18.72
CA ASN A 13 -19.71 6.38 -18.49
C ASN A 13 -19.95 5.04 -17.79
N LYS A 14 -18.90 4.45 -17.17
CA LYS A 14 -19.01 3.23 -16.37
C LYS A 14 -18.84 3.55 -14.90
N GLN A 15 -19.81 3.16 -14.07
CA GLN A 15 -19.68 3.21 -12.62
C GLN A 15 -18.61 2.21 -12.18
N ILE A 16 -17.59 2.70 -11.46
CA ILE A 16 -16.48 1.88 -10.94
C ILE A 16 -16.61 1.68 -9.43
N LEU A 17 -17.01 2.72 -8.71
CA LEU A 17 -17.31 2.65 -7.28
C LEU A 17 -18.67 3.28 -7.01
N ASN A 18 -19.50 2.62 -6.23
CA ASN A 18 -20.85 3.03 -5.91
C ASN A 18 -21.06 3.11 -4.39
N ASN A 19 -21.24 4.32 -3.87
CA ASN A 19 -21.61 4.59 -2.49
C ASN A 19 -20.72 3.88 -1.44
N ILE A 20 -19.40 3.88 -1.64
CA ILE A 20 -18.45 3.24 -0.73
C ILE A 20 -18.44 3.96 0.61
N ASN A 21 -18.75 3.23 1.65
CA ASN A 21 -18.64 3.63 3.04
C ASN A 21 -17.65 2.70 3.74
N LEU A 22 -16.50 3.25 4.17
CA LEU A 22 -15.40 2.48 4.73
C LEU A 22 -14.75 3.23 5.88
N LYS A 23 -14.50 2.53 6.97
CA LYS A 23 -13.70 3.03 8.09
C LYS A 23 -12.55 2.06 8.34
N ILE A 24 -11.33 2.59 8.37
CA ILE A 24 -10.10 1.89 8.75
C ILE A 24 -9.60 2.48 10.04
N ASP A 25 -9.48 1.66 11.07
CA ASP A 25 -8.99 2.08 12.38
C ASP A 25 -7.46 2.15 12.39
N SER A 26 -6.91 2.93 13.34
CA SER A 26 -5.45 3.03 13.53
C SER A 26 -4.86 1.68 13.94
N ASN A 27 -3.60 1.44 13.57
CA ASN A 27 -2.81 0.29 13.99
C ASN A 27 -3.45 -1.05 13.58
N LYS A 28 -4.14 -1.06 12.45
CA LYS A 28 -4.75 -2.25 11.86
C LYS A 28 -4.11 -2.56 10.51
N PHE A 29 -4.00 -3.85 10.22
CA PHE A 29 -3.72 -4.35 8.88
C PHE A 29 -5.05 -4.74 8.23
N THR A 30 -5.53 -3.91 7.31
CA THR A 30 -6.75 -4.13 6.54
C THR A 30 -6.40 -4.57 5.13
N VAL A 31 -7.06 -5.59 4.63
CA VAL A 31 -6.90 -6.05 3.24
C VAL A 31 -8.22 -5.87 2.49
N ILE A 32 -8.15 -5.26 1.31
CA ILE A 32 -9.26 -5.22 0.36
C ILE A 32 -9.03 -6.31 -0.67
N THR A 33 -9.98 -7.20 -0.81
CA THR A 33 -9.99 -8.29 -1.79
C THR A 33 -11.26 -8.26 -2.64
N GLY A 34 -11.32 -9.12 -3.65
CA GLY A 34 -12.48 -9.24 -4.54
C GLY A 34 -12.08 -9.44 -6.00
N PRO A 35 -13.03 -9.67 -6.91
CA PRO A 35 -12.77 -9.96 -8.32
C PRO A 35 -11.95 -8.87 -9.03
N ASN A 36 -11.26 -9.24 -10.10
CA ASN A 36 -10.59 -8.26 -10.96
C ASN A 36 -11.63 -7.32 -11.58
N GLY A 37 -11.30 -6.02 -11.64
CA GLY A 37 -12.21 -5.00 -12.15
C GLY A 37 -13.27 -4.51 -11.13
N SER A 38 -13.27 -4.97 -9.89
CA SER A 38 -14.22 -4.53 -8.86
C SER A 38 -13.98 -3.12 -8.31
N GLY A 39 -12.89 -2.44 -8.73
CA GLY A 39 -12.60 -1.05 -8.30
C GLY A 39 -11.55 -0.92 -7.18
N LYS A 40 -10.89 -2.00 -6.73
CA LYS A 40 -9.92 -1.98 -5.63
C LYS A 40 -8.79 -0.96 -5.81
N SER A 41 -8.05 -1.06 -6.91
CA SER A 41 -6.96 -0.11 -7.21
C SER A 41 -7.46 1.31 -7.44
N THR A 42 -8.68 1.48 -7.98
CA THR A 42 -9.33 2.80 -8.11
C THR A 42 -9.60 3.39 -6.74
N LEU A 43 -10.12 2.60 -5.80
CA LEU A 43 -10.37 3.04 -4.42
C LEU A 43 -9.06 3.48 -3.73
N ALA A 44 -7.98 2.71 -3.88
CA ALA A 44 -6.67 3.07 -3.35
C ALA A 44 -6.12 4.38 -3.97
N LYS A 45 -6.28 4.57 -5.28
CA LYS A 45 -5.88 5.80 -5.98
C LYS A 45 -6.69 7.01 -5.51
N ILE A 46 -7.99 6.85 -5.27
CA ILE A 46 -8.85 7.89 -4.69
C ILE A 46 -8.41 8.25 -3.28
N ILE A 47 -8.08 7.27 -2.43
CA ILE A 47 -7.56 7.53 -1.08
C ILE A 47 -6.24 8.31 -1.13
N MET A 48 -5.36 7.99 -2.07
CA MET A 48 -4.08 8.71 -2.24
C MET A 48 -4.23 10.08 -2.92
N GLY A 49 -5.36 10.37 -3.59
CA GLY A 49 -5.60 11.62 -4.31
C GLY A 49 -5.04 11.66 -5.72
N MET A 50 -4.80 10.49 -6.32
CA MET A 50 -4.47 10.33 -7.75
C MET A 50 -5.72 10.45 -8.62
N GLU A 51 -6.87 10.07 -8.07
CA GLU A 51 -8.20 10.22 -8.68
C GLU A 51 -9.08 11.01 -7.72
N THR A 52 -9.98 11.81 -8.26
CA THR A 52 -10.96 12.58 -7.48
C THR A 52 -12.31 11.87 -7.56
N PRO A 53 -12.97 11.55 -6.45
CA PRO A 53 -14.28 10.94 -6.49
C PRO A 53 -15.32 11.92 -7.03
N ASP A 54 -16.37 11.43 -7.72
CA ASP A 54 -17.48 12.25 -8.23
C ASP A 54 -18.37 12.74 -7.09
N SER A 55 -18.47 11.94 -6.02
CA SER A 55 -19.23 12.29 -4.83
C SER A 55 -18.63 11.67 -3.56
N GLY A 56 -19.06 12.15 -2.41
CA GLY A 56 -18.65 11.68 -1.10
C GLY A 56 -17.50 12.48 -0.50
N LYS A 57 -17.02 12.00 0.63
CA LYS A 57 -15.94 12.64 1.42
C LYS A 57 -14.96 11.62 1.96
N ILE A 58 -13.70 12.06 2.06
CA ILE A 58 -12.59 11.29 2.63
C ILE A 58 -12.03 12.05 3.82
N PHE A 59 -11.98 11.38 4.97
CA PHE A 59 -11.39 11.95 6.18
C PHE A 59 -10.18 11.12 6.58
N PHE A 60 -9.08 11.80 6.89
CA PHE A 60 -7.87 11.22 7.44
C PHE A 60 -7.52 11.93 8.74
N GLU A 61 -7.41 11.20 9.84
CA GLU A 61 -7.22 11.76 11.20
C GLU A 61 -8.25 12.85 11.54
N GLY A 62 -9.50 12.66 11.10
CA GLY A 62 -10.59 13.62 11.29
C GLY A 62 -10.59 14.84 10.36
N LYS A 63 -9.52 15.03 9.55
CA LYS A 63 -9.42 16.11 8.58
C LYS A 63 -10.03 15.69 7.24
N ASP A 64 -10.89 16.51 6.65
CA ASP A 64 -11.38 16.31 5.27
C ASP A 64 -10.22 16.50 4.28
N ILE A 65 -9.85 15.43 3.58
CA ILE A 65 -8.77 15.40 2.58
C ILE A 65 -9.30 15.23 1.16
N THR A 66 -10.60 15.27 0.95
CA THR A 66 -11.25 14.93 -0.33
C THR A 66 -10.65 15.67 -1.52
N LYS A 67 -10.34 16.96 -1.34
CA LYS A 67 -9.80 17.82 -2.40
C LYS A 67 -8.29 18.05 -2.31
N LEU A 68 -7.60 17.44 -1.32
CA LEU A 68 -6.16 17.60 -1.17
C LEU A 68 -5.42 16.83 -2.27
N PRO A 69 -4.41 17.44 -2.90
CA PRO A 69 -3.58 16.76 -3.90
C PRO A 69 -2.67 15.72 -3.24
N ILE A 70 -2.09 14.85 -4.08
CA ILE A 70 -1.27 13.71 -3.65
C ILE A 70 -0.10 14.10 -2.72
N ASN A 71 0.59 15.22 -3.01
CA ASN A 71 1.72 15.70 -2.22
C ASN A 71 1.29 16.12 -0.80
N GLU A 72 0.14 16.78 -0.65
CA GLU A 72 -0.38 17.15 0.66
C GLU A 72 -0.81 15.94 1.47
N ARG A 73 -1.45 14.93 0.84
CA ARG A 73 -1.80 13.67 1.50
C ARG A 73 -0.54 12.89 1.92
N ALA A 74 0.50 12.90 1.08
CA ALA A 74 1.78 12.30 1.41
C ALA A 74 2.44 12.98 2.63
N ASN A 75 2.34 14.32 2.74
CA ASN A 75 2.84 15.11 3.87
C ASN A 75 2.02 14.90 5.15
N LEU A 76 0.74 14.53 5.03
CA LEU A 76 -0.08 14.13 6.19
C LEU A 76 0.29 12.75 6.75
N GLY A 77 1.12 11.98 6.04
CA GLY A 77 1.59 10.66 6.44
C GLY A 77 0.89 9.50 5.73
N ILE A 78 0.43 9.69 4.48
CA ILE A 78 -0.06 8.60 3.64
C ILE A 78 1.08 8.18 2.70
N GLY A 79 1.45 6.89 2.74
CA GLY A 79 2.40 6.25 1.81
C GLY A 79 1.66 5.36 0.82
N PHE A 80 2.25 5.18 -0.38
CA PHE A 80 1.64 4.37 -1.43
C PHE A 80 2.69 3.55 -2.19
N ALA A 81 2.52 2.22 -2.24
CA ALA A 81 3.25 1.33 -3.13
C ALA A 81 2.41 1.03 -4.37
N PHE A 82 2.97 1.32 -5.53
CA PHE A 82 2.28 1.07 -6.79
C PHE A 82 2.31 -0.41 -7.18
N GLN A 83 1.33 -0.86 -7.93
CA GLN A 83 1.34 -2.21 -8.53
C GLN A 83 2.61 -2.42 -9.38
N GLN A 84 2.96 -1.42 -10.21
CA GLN A 84 4.22 -1.38 -10.93
C GLN A 84 5.14 -0.32 -10.32
N PRO A 85 6.34 -0.71 -9.84
CA PRO A 85 7.25 0.24 -9.20
C PRO A 85 7.74 1.31 -10.18
N VAL A 86 7.86 2.54 -9.69
CA VAL A 86 8.32 3.68 -10.46
C VAL A 86 9.85 3.66 -10.57
N ARG A 87 10.39 3.98 -11.75
CA ARG A 87 11.83 4.10 -11.99
C ARG A 87 12.27 5.55 -11.94
N PHE A 88 13.25 5.83 -11.11
CA PHE A 88 13.83 7.17 -10.94
C PHE A 88 15.25 7.20 -11.53
N LYS A 89 15.38 7.64 -12.78
CA LYS A 89 16.69 7.72 -13.46
C LYS A 89 17.61 8.71 -12.74
N GLY A 90 18.88 8.32 -12.57
CA GLY A 90 19.92 9.19 -12.02
C GLY A 90 19.99 9.21 -10.49
N LEU A 91 19.10 8.51 -9.78
CA LEU A 91 19.15 8.36 -8.34
C LEU A 91 19.69 6.97 -7.95
N THR A 92 20.41 6.93 -6.85
CA THR A 92 20.81 5.66 -6.22
C THR A 92 19.73 5.18 -5.27
N VAL A 93 19.79 3.92 -4.85
CA VAL A 93 18.93 3.35 -3.82
C VAL A 93 19.03 4.17 -2.53
N LYS A 94 20.23 4.58 -2.13
CA LYS A 94 20.44 5.44 -0.97
C LYS A 94 19.69 6.75 -1.09
N ASP A 95 19.82 7.45 -2.23
CA ASP A 95 19.13 8.72 -2.47
C ASP A 95 17.61 8.56 -2.32
N LEU A 96 17.04 7.48 -2.84
CA LEU A 96 15.61 7.22 -2.72
C LEU A 96 15.15 6.97 -1.28
N ILE A 97 15.94 6.22 -0.50
CA ILE A 97 15.62 5.97 0.90
C ILE A 97 15.72 7.28 1.71
N GLU A 98 16.74 8.12 1.45
CA GLU A 98 16.89 9.44 2.09
C GLU A 98 15.75 10.40 1.73
N ILE A 99 15.37 10.47 0.45
CA ILE A 99 14.21 11.27 0.00
C ILE A 99 12.92 10.79 0.68
N SER A 100 12.75 9.48 0.80
CA SER A 100 11.53 8.91 1.42
C SER A 100 11.46 9.17 2.92
N SER A 101 12.58 9.07 3.64
CA SER A 101 12.64 9.34 5.08
C SER A 101 12.56 10.83 5.41
N GLY A 102 12.81 11.71 4.42
CA GLY A 102 12.91 13.16 4.62
C GLY A 102 14.16 13.61 5.37
N ASN A 103 15.09 12.70 5.65
CA ASN A 103 16.31 12.96 6.42
C ASN A 103 17.50 12.25 5.77
N SER A 104 18.70 12.80 6.00
CA SER A 104 19.93 12.04 5.73
C SER A 104 20.01 10.85 6.70
N ILE A 105 20.17 9.65 6.14
CA ILE A 105 20.21 8.41 6.93
C ILE A 105 21.64 7.90 7.07
N LYS A 106 21.94 7.31 8.23
CA LYS A 106 23.21 6.61 8.45
C LYS A 106 23.25 5.34 7.60
N MET A 107 24.44 4.94 7.19
CA MET A 107 24.65 3.74 6.37
C MET A 107 24.01 2.48 7.01
N ASN A 108 24.13 2.32 8.31
CA ASN A 108 23.53 1.17 9.02
C ASN A 108 22.01 1.15 8.97
N GLU A 109 21.34 2.32 8.99
CA GLU A 109 19.87 2.42 8.88
C GLU A 109 19.43 2.03 7.47
N ALA A 110 20.12 2.55 6.44
CA ALA A 110 19.87 2.16 5.06
C ALA A 110 20.08 0.66 4.84
N CYS A 111 21.13 0.09 5.47
CA CYS A 111 21.39 -1.35 5.44
C CYS A 111 20.25 -2.17 6.08
N ASN A 112 19.68 -1.68 7.19
CA ASN A 112 18.56 -2.36 7.85
C ASN A 112 17.31 -2.38 6.97
N TYR A 113 16.93 -1.24 6.34
CA TYR A 113 15.79 -1.18 5.44
C TYR A 113 15.92 -2.13 4.24
N LEU A 114 17.14 -2.26 3.68
CA LEU A 114 17.39 -3.18 2.57
C LEU A 114 17.39 -4.64 3.03
N ALA A 115 17.94 -4.93 4.21
CA ALA A 115 17.94 -6.27 4.79
C ALA A 115 16.49 -6.75 5.09
N ASP A 116 15.62 -5.86 5.58
CA ASP A 116 14.21 -6.17 5.84
C ASP A 116 13.48 -6.69 4.59
N VAL A 117 13.85 -6.19 3.42
CA VAL A 117 13.26 -6.63 2.14
C VAL A 117 14.11 -7.68 1.40
N GLY A 118 15.12 -8.26 2.07
CA GLY A 118 15.96 -9.31 1.52
C GLY A 118 16.94 -8.83 0.44
N LEU A 119 17.40 -7.58 0.50
CA LEU A 119 18.43 -7.04 -0.38
C LEU A 119 19.76 -6.87 0.37
N CYS A 120 20.86 -7.29 -0.26
CA CYS A 120 22.19 -7.07 0.29
C CYS A 120 22.58 -5.59 0.17
N ALA A 121 22.70 -4.90 1.30
CA ALA A 121 22.98 -3.47 1.30
C ALA A 121 24.30 -3.12 0.58
N LYS A 122 25.36 -3.94 0.73
CA LYS A 122 26.64 -3.73 0.07
C LYS A 122 26.53 -3.70 -1.46
N GLU A 123 25.59 -4.46 -2.01
CA GLU A 123 25.41 -4.58 -3.46
C GLU A 123 24.46 -3.50 -4.00
N TYR A 124 23.45 -3.10 -3.20
CA TYR A 124 22.35 -2.28 -3.71
C TYR A 124 22.44 -0.81 -3.31
N ILE A 125 23.00 -0.46 -2.15
CA ILE A 125 22.91 0.89 -1.57
C ILE A 125 23.38 2.01 -2.51
N ASN A 126 24.46 1.78 -3.25
CA ASN A 126 25.03 2.75 -4.21
C ASN A 126 24.61 2.46 -5.66
N ARG A 127 23.74 1.47 -5.88
CA ARG A 127 23.30 1.09 -7.23
C ARG A 127 22.29 2.11 -7.75
N GLN A 128 22.46 2.53 -8.98
CA GLN A 128 21.52 3.42 -9.67
C GLN A 128 20.22 2.67 -10.02
N ILE A 129 19.12 3.40 -9.97
CA ILE A 129 17.81 2.90 -10.42
C ILE A 129 17.74 2.99 -11.95
N ASP A 130 18.27 1.97 -12.59
CA ASP A 130 18.35 1.87 -14.05
C ASP A 130 17.54 0.67 -14.59
N SER A 131 17.68 0.43 -15.90
CA SER A 131 17.00 -0.68 -16.58
C SER A 131 17.54 -2.08 -16.22
N LYS A 132 18.68 -2.16 -15.49
CA LYS A 132 19.30 -3.42 -15.10
C LYS A 132 18.67 -4.05 -13.85
N LEU A 133 17.89 -3.25 -13.09
CA LEU A 133 17.13 -3.77 -11.96
C LEU A 133 15.90 -4.52 -12.45
N SER A 134 15.72 -5.74 -11.96
CA SER A 134 14.51 -6.53 -12.20
C SER A 134 13.28 -5.87 -11.56
N GLY A 135 12.09 -6.25 -12.00
CA GLY A 135 10.84 -5.77 -11.40
C GLY A 135 10.74 -6.11 -9.91
N GLY A 136 11.15 -7.32 -9.53
CA GLY A 136 11.15 -7.76 -8.13
C GLY A 136 12.15 -6.99 -7.25
N GLU A 137 13.35 -6.64 -7.76
CA GLU A 137 14.31 -5.79 -7.04
C GLU A 137 13.76 -4.38 -6.83
N LEU A 138 13.18 -3.78 -7.86
CA LEU A 138 12.54 -2.46 -7.78
C LEU A 138 11.38 -2.46 -6.77
N LYS A 139 10.56 -3.52 -6.75
CA LYS A 139 9.46 -3.65 -5.79
C LYS A 139 9.96 -3.71 -4.36
N ARG A 140 11.02 -4.47 -4.10
CA ARG A 140 11.66 -4.54 -2.77
C ARG A 140 12.26 -3.20 -2.35
N ILE A 141 12.89 -2.47 -3.28
CA ILE A 141 13.41 -1.12 -3.00
C ILE A 141 12.25 -0.16 -2.67
N GLU A 142 11.14 -0.19 -3.42
CA GLU A 142 9.94 0.60 -3.13
C GLU A 142 9.39 0.32 -1.71
N ILE A 143 9.34 -0.95 -1.31
CA ILE A 143 8.92 -1.34 0.03
C ILE A 143 9.90 -0.81 1.09
N ALA A 144 11.22 -0.91 0.87
CA ALA A 144 12.24 -0.36 1.77
C ALA A 144 12.09 1.18 1.94
N MET A 145 11.77 1.90 0.86
CA MET A 145 11.46 3.33 0.90
C MET A 145 10.24 3.63 1.78
N LEU A 146 9.19 2.81 1.69
CA LEU A 146 7.97 2.99 2.50
C LEU A 146 8.20 2.69 3.98
N ILE A 147 9.04 1.68 4.29
CA ILE A 147 9.47 1.42 5.67
C ILE A 147 10.24 2.63 6.21
N ALA A 148 11.19 3.17 5.43
CA ALA A 148 11.98 4.34 5.82
C ALA A 148 11.13 5.60 5.99
N LYS A 149 10.08 5.77 5.19
CA LYS A 149 9.12 6.88 5.30
C LYS A 149 8.32 6.85 6.61
N ASN A 150 8.10 5.68 7.18
CA ASN A 150 7.34 5.48 8.41
C ASN A 150 5.98 6.22 8.41
N SER A 151 5.17 5.96 7.39
CA SER A 151 3.88 6.63 7.20
C SER A 151 2.85 6.17 8.22
N LYS A 152 1.92 7.07 8.64
CA LYS A 152 0.78 6.73 9.50
C LYS A 152 -0.16 5.70 8.85
N LEU A 153 -0.36 5.84 7.54
CA LEU A 153 -1.10 4.89 6.69
C LEU A 153 -0.23 4.53 5.49
N THR A 154 0.04 3.25 5.29
CA THR A 154 0.73 2.76 4.08
C THR A 154 -0.24 1.92 3.26
N ILE A 155 -0.41 2.30 2.00
CA ILE A 155 -1.27 1.62 1.03
C ILE A 155 -0.40 0.80 0.09
N PHE A 156 -0.71 -0.49 -0.06
CA PHE A 156 -0.05 -1.40 -1.00
C PHE A 156 -1.05 -1.87 -2.05
N ASP A 157 -0.80 -1.56 -3.31
CA ASP A 157 -1.63 -2.03 -4.44
C ASP A 157 -0.96 -3.23 -5.09
N GLU A 158 -1.49 -4.44 -4.82
CA GLU A 158 -0.97 -5.73 -5.27
C GLU A 158 0.55 -5.87 -5.06
N PRO A 159 1.03 -5.79 -3.80
CA PRO A 159 2.46 -5.77 -3.49
C PRO A 159 3.19 -7.05 -3.92
N GLU A 160 2.46 -8.14 -4.10
CA GLU A 160 2.97 -9.43 -4.57
C GLU A 160 3.17 -9.50 -6.10
N ALA A 161 2.65 -8.55 -6.86
CA ALA A 161 2.74 -8.59 -8.32
C ALA A 161 4.20 -8.53 -8.81
N GLY A 162 4.62 -9.54 -9.58
CA GLY A 162 5.97 -9.62 -10.14
C GLY A 162 7.06 -10.01 -9.15
N ILE A 163 6.70 -10.48 -7.95
CA ILE A 163 7.65 -10.97 -6.94
C ILE A 163 7.71 -12.51 -7.01
N ASP A 164 8.93 -13.07 -6.93
CA ASP A 164 9.15 -14.51 -6.81
C ASP A 164 8.76 -15.04 -5.42
N LEU A 165 8.61 -16.37 -5.30
CA LEU A 165 8.16 -17.01 -4.07
C LEU A 165 9.05 -16.74 -2.85
N TRP A 166 10.37 -16.62 -3.04
CA TRP A 166 11.31 -16.34 -1.95
C TRP A 166 11.17 -14.89 -1.45
N SER A 167 11.07 -13.96 -2.38
CA SER A 167 10.84 -12.53 -2.08
C SER A 167 9.47 -12.30 -1.46
N PHE A 168 8.47 -13.13 -1.80
CA PHE A 168 7.15 -13.09 -1.18
C PHE A 168 7.18 -13.43 0.32
N ASN A 169 8.03 -14.38 0.74
CA ASN A 169 8.22 -14.66 2.17
C ASN A 169 8.75 -13.45 2.93
N ASN A 170 9.71 -12.73 2.34
CA ASN A 170 10.22 -11.50 2.93
C ASN A 170 9.14 -10.41 3.03
N LEU A 171 8.27 -10.30 2.03
CA LEU A 171 7.14 -9.36 2.06
C LEU A 171 6.19 -9.66 3.23
N ILE A 172 5.86 -10.93 3.49
CA ILE A 172 5.05 -11.32 4.64
C ILE A 172 5.72 -10.90 5.95
N ASN A 173 7.01 -11.18 6.11
CA ASN A 173 7.77 -10.78 7.30
C ASN A 173 7.79 -9.26 7.50
N VAL A 174 7.88 -8.49 6.39
CA VAL A 174 7.77 -7.02 6.43
C VAL A 174 6.42 -6.59 6.97
N PHE A 175 5.32 -7.17 6.48
CA PHE A 175 3.97 -6.83 6.96
C PHE A 175 3.78 -7.18 8.44
N GLU A 176 4.25 -8.34 8.88
CA GLU A 176 4.22 -8.74 10.29
C GLU A 176 5.04 -7.79 11.16
N LYS A 177 6.24 -7.39 10.70
CA LYS A 177 7.07 -6.40 11.38
C LYS A 177 6.40 -5.03 11.47
N MET A 178 5.85 -4.52 10.35
CA MET A 178 5.12 -3.25 10.33
C MET A 178 3.89 -3.28 11.24
N LYS A 179 3.17 -4.41 11.29
CA LYS A 179 2.01 -4.62 12.16
C LYS A 179 2.41 -4.65 13.63
N SER A 180 3.56 -5.22 13.99
CA SER A 180 4.04 -5.31 15.38
C SER A 180 4.52 -3.97 15.95
N THR A 181 4.94 -3.04 15.10
CA THR A 181 5.24 -1.66 15.49
C THR A 181 3.94 -0.88 15.59
N SER A 182 3.48 -0.60 16.79
CA SER A 182 2.15 -0.12 17.17
C SER A 182 1.69 1.23 16.58
N GLU A 183 2.38 1.80 15.61
CA GLU A 183 2.08 3.12 15.06
C GLU A 183 1.65 3.09 13.58
N ASN A 184 1.78 1.95 12.90
CA ASN A 184 1.54 1.85 11.47
C ASN A 184 0.16 1.25 11.15
N THR A 185 -0.59 1.92 10.31
CA THR A 185 -1.81 1.38 9.70
C THR A 185 -1.49 0.92 8.29
N ILE A 186 -1.89 -0.29 7.94
CA ILE A 186 -1.63 -0.88 6.63
C ILE A 186 -2.95 -1.12 5.92
N LEU A 187 -3.04 -0.69 4.67
CA LEU A 187 -4.11 -1.04 3.75
C LEU A 187 -3.48 -1.75 2.55
N ALA A 188 -3.74 -3.02 2.35
CA ALA A 188 -3.28 -3.75 1.17
C ALA A 188 -4.45 -4.15 0.27
N ILE A 189 -4.22 -4.06 -1.03
CA ILE A 189 -5.07 -4.71 -2.03
C ILE A 189 -4.37 -6.00 -2.40
N SER A 190 -5.00 -7.14 -2.12
CA SER A 190 -4.44 -8.45 -2.44
C SER A 190 -5.52 -9.52 -2.49
N HIS A 191 -5.25 -10.57 -3.25
CA HIS A 191 -6.03 -11.81 -3.28
C HIS A 191 -5.22 -13.02 -2.78
N GLN A 192 -3.98 -12.78 -2.32
CA GLN A 192 -3.10 -13.83 -1.83
C GLN A 192 -3.50 -14.28 -0.43
N GLU A 193 -3.80 -15.56 -0.29
CA GLU A 193 -4.25 -16.17 0.96
C GLU A 193 -3.32 -15.86 2.15
N ARG A 194 -2.01 -15.86 1.92
CA ARG A 194 -1.03 -15.59 2.99
C ARG A 194 -1.10 -14.14 3.51
N ILE A 195 -1.40 -13.16 2.65
CA ILE A 195 -1.61 -11.77 3.04
C ILE A 195 -2.95 -11.64 3.78
N LEU A 196 -4.00 -12.32 3.29
CA LEU A 196 -5.30 -12.36 3.94
C LEU A 196 -5.21 -12.97 5.36
N ASN A 197 -4.40 -14.03 5.54
CA ASN A 197 -4.24 -14.72 6.83
C ASN A 197 -3.63 -13.86 7.94
N ILE A 198 -2.76 -12.90 7.60
CA ILE A 198 -2.13 -12.00 8.58
C ILE A 198 -2.92 -10.70 8.79
N ALA A 199 -3.99 -10.45 8.01
CA ALA A 199 -4.84 -9.28 8.14
C ALA A 199 -5.66 -9.30 9.45
N ASP A 200 -5.87 -8.13 10.05
CA ASP A 200 -6.82 -7.97 11.16
C ASP A 200 -8.26 -7.87 10.63
N GLU A 201 -8.41 -7.32 9.43
CA GLU A 201 -9.69 -7.06 8.79
C GLU A 201 -9.59 -7.30 7.29
N ILE A 202 -10.62 -7.94 6.73
CA ILE A 202 -10.74 -8.20 5.30
C ILE A 202 -12.04 -7.57 4.80
N ILE A 203 -11.92 -6.79 3.72
CA ILE A 203 -13.03 -6.12 3.06
C ILE A 203 -13.18 -6.71 1.66
N ILE A 204 -14.38 -7.16 1.34
CA ILE A 204 -14.69 -7.69 0.01
C ILE A 204 -15.36 -6.61 -0.82
N LEU A 205 -14.67 -6.20 -1.90
CA LEU A 205 -15.18 -5.28 -2.90
C LEU A 205 -15.63 -6.06 -4.15
N LYS A 206 -16.89 -5.92 -4.52
CA LYS A 206 -17.46 -6.57 -5.71
C LYS A 206 -18.37 -5.58 -6.42
N ASP A 207 -18.24 -5.51 -7.74
CA ASP A 207 -19.06 -4.64 -8.61
C ASP A 207 -19.14 -3.16 -8.14
N GLY A 208 -18.03 -2.66 -7.57
CA GLY A 208 -17.93 -1.29 -7.08
C GLY A 208 -18.55 -1.06 -5.70
N GLU A 209 -18.96 -2.08 -4.98
CA GLU A 209 -19.60 -1.98 -3.65
C GLU A 209 -18.87 -2.86 -2.62
N ILE A 210 -18.90 -2.46 -1.35
CA ILE A 210 -18.44 -3.31 -0.24
C ILE A 210 -19.57 -4.28 0.09
N VAL A 211 -19.32 -5.57 -0.19
CA VAL A 211 -20.33 -6.61 0.01
C VAL A 211 -20.18 -7.36 1.34
N ASP A 212 -18.96 -7.36 1.90
CA ASP A 212 -18.70 -8.00 3.20
C ASP A 212 -17.49 -7.36 3.90
N LYS A 213 -17.48 -7.49 5.22
CA LYS A 213 -16.40 -7.07 6.11
C LYS A 213 -16.23 -8.12 7.19
N SER A 214 -15.11 -8.81 7.19
CA SER A 214 -14.84 -9.92 8.10
C SER A 214 -13.41 -9.90 8.64
N ASN A 215 -13.14 -10.76 9.60
CA ASN A 215 -11.80 -10.99 10.15
C ASN A 215 -11.14 -12.21 9.47
N SER A 216 -9.83 -12.30 9.52
CA SER A 216 -9.06 -13.42 8.95
C SER A 216 -9.50 -14.81 9.44
N SER A 217 -10.10 -14.92 10.65
CA SER A 217 -10.64 -16.17 11.18
C SER A 217 -11.79 -16.77 10.35
N ASN A 218 -12.46 -15.97 9.51
CA ASN A 218 -13.58 -16.39 8.66
C ASN A 218 -13.19 -16.61 7.18
N LEU A 219 -11.89 -16.62 6.88
CA LEU A 219 -11.34 -16.72 5.51
C LEU A 219 -11.86 -17.92 4.71
N LYS A 220 -12.06 -19.09 5.36
CA LYS A 220 -12.55 -20.29 4.68
C LYS A 220 -13.94 -20.10 4.07
N ASN A 221 -14.78 -19.28 4.68
CA ASN A 221 -16.12 -18.95 4.17
C ASN A 221 -16.08 -17.93 3.03
N ILE A 222 -15.02 -17.10 2.99
CA ILE A 222 -14.83 -16.06 1.98
C ILE A 222 -14.32 -16.62 0.65
N LEU A 223 -13.43 -17.63 0.72
CA LEU A 223 -12.79 -18.24 -0.46
C LEU A 223 -13.65 -19.33 -1.11
N SER A 224 -14.73 -19.78 -0.47
CA SER A 224 -15.65 -20.82 -0.95
C SER A 224 -16.90 -20.28 -1.66
N ASN A 225 -17.08 -18.98 -1.76
CA ASN A 225 -18.13 -18.26 -2.50
C ASN A 225 -17.52 -17.42 -3.67
#